data_4e543a8855618f486729a6c288887294
#
_entry.id   4e543a8855618f486729a6c288887294
#
_cell.length_a   1.000
_cell.length_b   1.000
_cell.length_c   1.000
_cell.angle_alpha   90.00
_cell.angle_beta   90.00
_cell.angle_gamma   90.00
#
_symmetry.space_group_name_H-M   'P 1'
#
loop_
_entity.id
_entity.type
_entity.pdbx_description
1 polymer ?
#
loop_
_entity_poly.entity_id
_entity_poly.type
_entity_poly.pdbx_seq_one_letter_code
_entity_poly.pdbx_strand_id
1 'polypeptide(L)'
;MERQQHWETVYRDKGEGETSWFRPRLDESLRLIDALDAPLGQPAIDVGGGRATLVDDLLVRGFRDVSVLDLSANALAEARRRLGLQAERVRWIVGDATRVDLPAAHYALWHDRAVFHFLVEPEEQARYVAAATRALRGGGHLVIGCFAPDGPERCSGLPVARHDADGLARLFAAAFDPVARSRELHRTPAGKEQAFNYVVLRRREDDASP
;
A
#
# COMPACT_ATOMS: atom_id res chain seq x y z
N MET A 1 -3.09 -6.90 18.22
CA MET A 1 -2.01 -7.79 18.75
C MET A 1 -1.86 -9.04 17.90
N GLU A 2 -2.91 -9.84 17.66
CA GLU A 2 -2.79 -11.10 16.90
C GLU A 2 -2.28 -10.92 15.46
N ARG A 3 -2.82 -9.93 14.71
CA ARG A 3 -2.41 -9.67 13.32
C ARG A 3 -0.94 -9.20 13.24
N GLN A 4 -0.50 -8.34 14.15
CA GLN A 4 0.89 -7.90 14.23
C GLN A 4 1.81 -9.07 14.53
N GLN A 5 1.50 -9.89 15.52
CA GLN A 5 2.30 -11.07 15.88
C GLN A 5 2.39 -12.08 14.73
N HIS A 6 1.29 -12.26 13.98
CA HIS A 6 1.29 -13.08 12.77
C HIS A 6 2.33 -12.61 11.76
N TRP A 7 2.32 -11.30 11.42
CA TRP A 7 3.26 -10.74 10.43
C TRP A 7 4.70 -10.75 10.94
N GLU A 8 4.93 -10.46 12.22
CA GLU A 8 6.27 -10.61 12.81
C GLU A 8 6.80 -12.04 12.65
N THR A 9 5.94 -13.03 12.86
CA THR A 9 6.29 -14.45 12.67
C THR A 9 6.57 -14.77 11.21
N VAL A 10 5.71 -14.33 10.29
CA VAL A 10 5.89 -14.57 8.85
C VAL A 10 7.23 -14.00 8.37
N TYR A 11 7.56 -12.75 8.74
CA TYR A 11 8.80 -12.12 8.32
C TYR A 11 10.05 -12.67 9.02
N ARG A 12 9.92 -13.20 10.22
CA ARG A 12 11.01 -13.88 10.90
C ARG A 12 11.33 -15.25 10.28
N ASP A 13 10.28 -16.01 9.93
CA ASP A 13 10.41 -17.42 9.56
C ASP A 13 10.60 -17.62 8.04
N LYS A 14 10.33 -16.60 7.22
CA LYS A 14 10.48 -16.64 5.76
C LYS A 14 11.55 -15.68 5.29
N GLY A 15 12.45 -16.17 4.45
CA GLY A 15 13.47 -15.38 3.79
C GLY A 15 12.90 -14.43 2.73
N GLU A 16 13.74 -13.50 2.27
CA GLU A 16 13.45 -12.69 1.10
C GLU A 16 13.22 -13.59 -0.11
N GLY A 17 12.17 -13.37 -0.86
CA GLY A 17 11.81 -14.20 -2.03
C GLY A 17 11.00 -15.45 -1.72
N GLU A 18 10.75 -15.79 -0.44
CA GLU A 18 9.92 -16.96 -0.08
C GLU A 18 8.45 -16.61 0.16
N THR A 19 8.12 -15.34 0.20
CA THR A 19 6.74 -14.90 0.38
C THR A 19 5.98 -14.88 -0.96
N SER A 20 4.71 -15.28 -0.93
CA SER A 20 3.92 -15.41 -2.17
C SER A 20 3.68 -14.09 -2.91
N TRP A 21 3.81 -12.96 -2.24
CA TRP A 21 3.67 -11.62 -2.81
C TRP A 21 4.99 -10.99 -3.23
N PHE A 22 6.12 -11.68 -3.00
CA PHE A 22 7.44 -11.15 -3.33
C PHE A 22 7.56 -10.79 -4.82
N ARG A 23 8.11 -9.63 -5.05
CA ARG A 23 8.57 -9.13 -6.35
C ARG A 23 9.89 -8.41 -6.15
N PRO A 24 10.89 -8.64 -7.00
CA PRO A 24 12.14 -7.88 -6.95
C PRO A 24 11.91 -6.40 -7.25
N ARG A 25 10.82 -6.09 -7.97
CA ARG A 25 10.36 -4.74 -8.27
C ARG A 25 8.85 -4.74 -8.49
N LEU A 26 8.17 -3.68 -8.03
CA LEU A 26 6.72 -3.51 -8.17
C LEU A 26 6.39 -2.75 -9.47
N ASP A 27 6.66 -3.38 -10.63
CA ASP A 27 6.57 -2.71 -11.95
C ASP A 27 5.20 -2.10 -12.22
N GLU A 28 4.10 -2.80 -11.87
CA GLU A 28 2.76 -2.27 -12.08
C GLU A 28 2.46 -1.09 -11.17
N SER A 29 2.83 -1.15 -9.89
CA SER A 29 2.71 -0.02 -8.98
C SER A 29 3.49 1.20 -9.49
N LEU A 30 4.72 0.98 -9.94
CA LEU A 30 5.58 2.04 -10.47
C LEU A 30 5.03 2.63 -11.76
N ARG A 31 4.53 1.81 -12.68
CA ARG A 31 3.88 2.28 -13.90
C ARG A 31 2.67 3.18 -13.60
N LEU A 32 1.86 2.80 -12.61
CA LEU A 32 0.72 3.60 -12.18
C LEU A 32 1.16 4.91 -11.52
N ILE A 33 2.18 4.87 -10.65
CA ILE A 33 2.74 6.05 -10.00
C ILE A 33 3.38 7.00 -11.03
N ASP A 34 4.15 6.46 -11.98
CA ASP A 34 4.82 7.24 -13.02
C ASP A 34 3.81 7.93 -13.98
N ALA A 35 2.58 7.41 -14.08
CA ALA A 35 1.51 8.01 -14.86
C ALA A 35 0.76 9.13 -14.13
N LEU A 36 1.06 9.37 -12.85
CA LEU A 36 0.48 10.46 -12.07
C LEU A 36 1.30 11.74 -12.25
N ASP A 37 0.62 12.87 -12.39
CA ASP A 37 1.24 14.19 -12.28
C ASP A 37 1.61 14.52 -10.82
N ALA A 38 2.20 13.53 -10.11
CA ALA A 38 2.60 13.70 -8.72
C ALA A 38 3.94 14.44 -8.66
N PRO A 39 4.00 15.64 -8.06
CA PRO A 39 5.27 16.37 -7.94
C PRO A 39 6.26 15.57 -7.09
N LEU A 40 7.43 15.28 -7.63
CA LEU A 40 8.48 14.45 -7.02
C LEU A 40 8.97 14.91 -5.63
N GLY A 41 8.70 16.15 -5.25
CA GLY A 41 9.04 16.69 -3.94
C GLY A 41 7.96 16.51 -2.86
N GLN A 42 6.84 15.89 -3.18
CA GLN A 42 5.70 15.78 -2.28
C GLN A 42 5.76 14.51 -1.42
N PRO A 43 5.14 14.55 -0.21
CA PRO A 43 5.10 13.41 0.69
C PRO A 43 4.38 12.20 0.08
N ALA A 44 5.00 11.03 0.24
CA ALA A 44 4.43 9.74 -0.18
C ALA A 44 4.44 8.76 0.99
N ILE A 45 3.45 7.87 1.05
CA ILE A 45 3.41 6.77 2.01
C ILE A 45 3.19 5.44 1.29
N ASP A 46 4.03 4.45 1.63
CA ASP A 46 3.88 3.05 1.23
C ASP A 46 3.32 2.26 2.42
N VAL A 47 2.08 1.83 2.31
CA VAL A 47 1.35 1.12 3.38
C VAL A 47 1.49 -0.38 3.18
N GLY A 48 1.96 -1.06 4.21
CA GLY A 48 2.36 -2.46 4.15
C GLY A 48 3.63 -2.66 3.34
N GLY A 49 4.51 -1.64 3.30
CA GLY A 49 5.73 -1.68 2.50
C GLY A 49 6.68 -2.81 2.89
N GLY A 50 6.69 -3.22 4.16
CA GLY A 50 7.44 -4.38 4.63
C GLY A 50 8.86 -4.43 4.12
N ARG A 51 9.20 -5.52 3.40
CA ARG A 51 10.49 -5.73 2.70
C ARG A 51 10.47 -5.25 1.25
N ALA A 52 9.34 -4.74 0.74
CA ALA A 52 9.24 -4.36 -0.67
C ALA A 52 10.26 -3.28 -1.06
N THR A 53 10.63 -3.28 -2.34
CA THR A 53 11.62 -2.34 -2.89
C THR A 53 11.01 -1.05 -3.40
N LEU A 54 9.71 -0.83 -3.21
CA LEU A 54 9.05 0.39 -3.69
C LEU A 54 9.70 1.65 -3.11
N VAL A 55 10.04 1.65 -1.82
CA VAL A 55 10.72 2.77 -1.17
C VAL A 55 12.05 3.11 -1.85
N ASP A 56 12.83 2.11 -2.29
CA ASP A 56 14.08 2.30 -3.04
C ASP A 56 13.80 3.01 -4.37
N ASP A 57 12.81 2.52 -5.11
CA ASP A 57 12.39 3.08 -6.39
C ASP A 57 11.82 4.50 -6.26
N LEU A 58 11.06 4.81 -5.20
CA LEU A 58 10.56 6.17 -4.93
C LEU A 58 11.71 7.15 -4.65
N LEU A 59 12.70 6.75 -3.86
CA LEU A 59 13.89 7.58 -3.58
C LEU A 59 14.70 7.85 -4.86
N VAL A 60 14.88 6.83 -5.72
CA VAL A 60 15.56 6.97 -7.03
C VAL A 60 14.79 7.92 -7.95
N ARG A 61 13.46 7.92 -7.91
CA ARG A 61 12.60 8.85 -8.66
C ARG A 61 12.62 10.28 -8.14
N GLY A 62 13.28 10.53 -7.00
CA GLY A 62 13.42 11.87 -6.44
C GLY A 62 12.35 12.24 -5.41
N PHE A 63 11.54 11.31 -4.94
CA PHE A 63 10.70 11.54 -3.76
C PHE A 63 11.61 11.83 -2.55
N ARG A 64 11.30 12.88 -1.79
CA ARG A 64 12.16 13.37 -0.69
C ARG A 64 11.56 13.18 0.70
N ASP A 65 10.25 13.04 0.78
CA ASP A 65 9.50 12.79 2.02
C ASP A 65 8.71 11.49 1.83
N VAL A 66 9.35 10.37 2.16
CA VAL A 66 8.77 9.03 2.00
C VAL A 66 8.56 8.42 3.37
N SER A 67 7.35 7.96 3.63
CA SER A 67 6.99 7.15 4.79
C SER A 67 6.75 5.70 4.37
N VAL A 68 7.18 4.74 5.19
CA VAL A 68 6.83 3.33 5.04
C VAL A 68 6.15 2.88 6.32
N LEU A 69 4.93 2.40 6.18
CA LEU A 69 4.11 1.88 7.28
C LEU A 69 3.96 0.37 7.15
N ASP A 70 4.25 -0.37 8.21
CA ASP A 70 3.97 -1.81 8.28
C ASP A 70 3.66 -2.24 9.72
N LEU A 71 2.95 -3.34 9.88
CA LEU A 71 2.70 -3.98 11.18
C LEU A 71 3.97 -4.60 11.77
N SER A 72 4.90 -5.06 10.91
CA SER A 72 6.11 -5.76 11.32
C SER A 72 7.31 -4.83 11.44
N ALA A 73 7.81 -4.69 12.66
CA ALA A 73 9.06 -3.99 12.93
C ALA A 73 10.25 -4.72 12.29
N ASN A 74 10.22 -6.06 12.23
CA ASN A 74 11.28 -6.87 11.61
C ASN A 74 11.37 -6.59 10.10
N ALA A 75 10.23 -6.55 9.40
CA ALA A 75 10.20 -6.25 7.97
C ALA A 75 10.79 -4.86 7.66
N LEU A 76 10.37 -3.85 8.43
CA LEU A 76 10.90 -2.48 8.29
C LEU A 76 12.41 -2.41 8.61
N ALA A 77 12.88 -3.15 9.63
CA ALA A 77 14.31 -3.20 9.97
C ALA A 77 15.15 -3.80 8.83
N GLU A 78 14.62 -4.77 8.11
CA GLU A 78 15.29 -5.36 6.95
C GLU A 78 15.35 -4.39 5.76
N ALA A 79 14.25 -3.70 5.45
CA ALA A 79 14.23 -2.66 4.42
C ALA A 79 15.21 -1.52 4.75
N ARG A 80 15.27 -1.09 6.02
CA ARG A 80 16.26 -0.08 6.48
C ARG A 80 17.69 -0.56 6.26
N ARG A 81 18.02 -1.81 6.61
CA ARG A 81 19.36 -2.37 6.39
C ARG A 81 19.73 -2.42 4.91
N ARG A 82 18.79 -2.79 4.03
CA ARG A 82 18.98 -2.81 2.58
C ARG A 82 19.29 -1.42 2.04
N LEU A 83 18.54 -0.39 2.47
CA LEU A 83 18.73 0.99 2.04
C LEU A 83 20.04 1.64 2.55
N GLY A 84 20.62 1.12 3.63
CA GLY A 84 21.82 1.70 4.23
C GLY A 84 21.62 3.18 4.61
N LEU A 85 22.53 4.05 4.19
CA LEU A 85 22.45 5.49 4.50
C LEU A 85 21.19 6.19 3.94
N GLN A 86 20.59 5.65 2.87
CA GLN A 86 19.36 6.23 2.32
C GLN A 86 18.16 6.04 3.26
N ALA A 87 18.22 5.10 4.19
CA ALA A 87 17.16 4.85 5.18
C ALA A 87 16.90 6.04 6.11
N GLU A 88 17.86 6.94 6.29
CA GLU A 88 17.69 8.18 7.08
C GLU A 88 16.75 9.18 6.42
N ARG A 89 16.51 9.03 5.11
CA ARG A 89 15.59 9.87 4.33
C ARG A 89 14.15 9.38 4.38
N VAL A 90 13.89 8.25 5.08
CA VAL A 90 12.58 7.59 5.12
C VAL A 90 12.04 7.61 6.54
N ARG A 91 10.76 7.95 6.69
CA ARG A 91 10.04 7.81 7.95
C ARG A 91 9.50 6.38 8.07
N TRP A 92 10.00 5.63 9.02
CA TRP A 92 9.59 4.26 9.30
C TRP A 92 8.52 4.24 10.40
N ILE A 93 7.36 3.68 10.11
CA ILE A 93 6.19 3.69 11.00
C ILE A 93 5.77 2.24 11.25
N VAL A 94 5.87 1.78 12.49
CA VAL A 94 5.30 0.50 12.91
C VAL A 94 3.88 0.74 13.39
N GLY A 95 2.89 0.16 12.71
CA GLY A 95 1.50 0.39 13.08
C GLY A 95 0.48 -0.27 12.17
N ASP A 96 -0.77 -0.27 12.63
CA ASP A 96 -1.94 -0.71 11.90
C ASP A 96 -2.52 0.46 11.10
N ALA A 97 -2.63 0.30 9.77
CA ALA A 97 -3.15 1.33 8.86
C ALA A 97 -4.59 1.78 9.19
N THR A 98 -5.35 0.96 9.94
CA THR A 98 -6.71 1.30 10.39
C THR A 98 -6.75 2.11 11.69
N ARG A 99 -5.60 2.31 12.36
CA ARG A 99 -5.52 2.89 13.71
C ARG A 99 -4.39 3.88 13.91
N VAL A 100 -3.38 3.85 13.04
CA VAL A 100 -2.20 4.73 13.16
C VAL A 100 -2.61 6.18 13.01
N ASP A 101 -2.04 7.03 13.85
CA ASP A 101 -2.25 8.48 13.77
C ASP A 101 -1.24 9.09 12.79
N LEU A 102 -1.69 9.30 11.55
CA LEU A 102 -0.92 9.96 10.50
C LEU A 102 -1.28 11.44 10.42
N PRO A 103 -0.35 12.32 10.00
CA PRO A 103 -0.65 13.73 9.78
C PRO A 103 -1.81 13.91 8.80
N ALA A 104 -2.74 14.81 9.13
CA ALA A 104 -3.87 15.13 8.27
C ALA A 104 -3.42 15.92 7.04
N ALA A 105 -4.03 15.67 5.88
CA ALA A 105 -3.81 16.36 4.61
C ALA A 105 -2.31 16.50 4.25
N HIS A 106 -1.51 15.50 4.60
CA HIS A 106 -0.05 15.55 4.43
C HIS A 106 0.40 14.89 3.13
N TYR A 107 -0.04 13.67 2.88
CA TYR A 107 0.47 12.88 1.76
C TYR A 107 -0.15 13.29 0.43
N ALA A 108 0.69 13.33 -0.62
CA ALA A 108 0.25 13.48 -2.02
C ALA A 108 0.06 12.13 -2.71
N LEU A 109 0.75 11.10 -2.23
CA LEU A 109 0.67 9.75 -2.74
C LEU A 109 0.51 8.76 -1.57
N TRP A 110 -0.50 7.91 -1.66
CA TRP A 110 -0.69 6.73 -0.81
C TRP A 110 -0.63 5.49 -1.70
N HIS A 111 0.29 4.60 -1.42
CA HIS A 111 0.39 3.31 -2.10
C HIS A 111 0.03 2.18 -1.14
N ASP A 112 -0.72 1.21 -1.63
CA ASP A 112 -1.05 -0.04 -0.95
C ASP A 112 -1.04 -1.18 -1.98
N ARG A 113 -0.23 -2.19 -1.75
CA ARG A 113 -0.32 -3.44 -2.49
C ARG A 113 -0.44 -4.61 -1.52
N ALA A 114 -1.60 -5.24 -1.50
CA ALA A 114 -1.87 -6.43 -0.70
C ALA A 114 -1.98 -6.18 0.83
N VAL A 115 -2.43 -4.99 1.26
CA VAL A 115 -2.79 -4.72 2.67
C VAL A 115 -4.29 -4.64 2.85
N PHE A 116 -4.97 -3.81 2.07
CA PHE A 116 -6.42 -3.60 2.19
C PHE A 116 -7.20 -4.90 2.08
N HIS A 117 -6.76 -5.85 1.27
CA HIS A 117 -7.45 -7.11 1.11
C HIS A 117 -7.46 -8.00 2.38
N PHE A 118 -6.60 -7.74 3.38
CA PHE A 118 -6.68 -8.42 4.68
C PHE A 118 -7.74 -7.86 5.61
N LEU A 119 -8.36 -6.75 5.24
CA LEU A 119 -9.47 -6.14 5.98
C LEU A 119 -10.77 -6.78 5.50
N VAL A 120 -11.13 -7.90 6.11
CA VAL A 120 -12.31 -8.69 5.69
C VAL A 120 -13.61 -8.14 6.27
N GLU A 121 -13.52 -7.42 7.39
CA GLU A 121 -14.68 -6.83 8.06
C GLU A 121 -14.99 -5.43 7.53
N PRO A 122 -16.25 -5.10 7.21
CA PRO A 122 -16.64 -3.79 6.69
C PRO A 122 -16.18 -2.62 7.56
N GLU A 123 -16.20 -2.78 8.89
CA GLU A 123 -15.77 -1.75 9.83
C GLU A 123 -14.26 -1.49 9.77
N GLU A 124 -13.44 -2.50 9.46
CA GLU A 124 -12.01 -2.33 9.24
C GLU A 124 -11.74 -1.59 7.93
N GLN A 125 -12.46 -1.96 6.87
CA GLN A 125 -12.39 -1.26 5.58
C GLN A 125 -12.78 0.21 5.73
N ALA A 126 -13.88 0.49 6.44
CA ALA A 126 -14.32 1.86 6.70
C ALA A 126 -13.28 2.68 7.48
N ARG A 127 -12.62 2.09 8.50
CA ARG A 127 -11.53 2.75 9.24
C ARG A 127 -10.33 3.04 8.36
N TYR A 128 -9.95 2.10 7.49
CA TYR A 128 -8.87 2.31 6.54
C TYR A 128 -9.19 3.44 5.54
N VAL A 129 -10.40 3.43 4.97
CA VAL A 129 -10.87 4.49 4.08
C VAL A 129 -10.81 5.85 4.77
N ALA A 130 -11.29 5.93 6.03
CA ALA A 130 -11.23 7.17 6.82
C ALA A 130 -9.78 7.62 7.08
N ALA A 131 -8.86 6.69 7.38
CA ALA A 131 -7.45 6.99 7.59
C ALA A 131 -6.79 7.55 6.31
N ALA A 132 -7.01 6.90 5.16
CA ALA A 132 -6.51 7.37 3.88
C ALA A 132 -7.09 8.73 3.48
N THR A 133 -8.42 8.92 3.68
CA THR A 133 -9.10 10.19 3.42
C THR A 133 -8.53 11.33 4.25
N ARG A 134 -8.27 11.08 5.54
CA ARG A 134 -7.72 12.09 6.45
C ARG A 134 -6.26 12.43 6.13
N ALA A 135 -5.45 11.43 5.81
CA ALA A 135 -4.02 11.59 5.65
C ALA A 135 -3.62 12.13 4.26
N LEU A 136 -4.39 11.81 3.22
CA LEU A 136 -4.19 12.37 1.89
C LEU A 136 -4.70 13.82 1.84
N ARG A 137 -3.91 14.69 1.22
CA ARG A 137 -4.34 16.05 0.89
C ARG A 137 -5.37 16.07 -0.25
N GLY A 138 -6.10 17.15 -0.39
CA GLY A 138 -6.92 17.40 -1.59
C GLY A 138 -6.07 17.28 -2.85
N GLY A 139 -6.61 16.67 -3.89
CA GLY A 139 -5.90 16.36 -5.13
C GLY A 139 -4.85 15.25 -5.05
N GLY A 140 -4.57 14.70 -3.86
CA GLY A 140 -3.63 13.58 -3.68
C GLY A 140 -4.16 12.27 -4.26
N HIS A 141 -3.28 11.31 -4.52
CA HIS A 141 -3.60 10.06 -5.17
C HIS A 141 -3.44 8.85 -4.25
N LEU A 142 -4.38 7.91 -4.35
CA LEU A 142 -4.31 6.58 -3.76
C LEU A 142 -4.12 5.54 -4.88
N VAL A 143 -3.04 4.78 -4.83
CA VAL A 143 -2.81 3.60 -5.67
C VAL A 143 -3.01 2.38 -4.80
N ILE A 144 -4.03 1.57 -5.08
CA ILE A 144 -4.39 0.42 -4.26
C ILE A 144 -4.53 -0.84 -5.11
N GLY A 145 -3.83 -1.92 -4.70
CA GLY A 145 -3.83 -3.22 -5.36
C GLY A 145 -4.30 -4.33 -4.43
N CYS A 146 -5.40 -5.01 -4.79
CA CYS A 146 -6.00 -6.11 -4.05
C CYS A 146 -6.14 -7.36 -4.91
N PHE A 147 -6.30 -8.54 -4.29
CA PHE A 147 -6.66 -9.73 -5.07
C PHE A 147 -7.99 -9.53 -5.79
N ALA A 148 -7.97 -9.91 -7.08
CA ALA A 148 -9.15 -9.92 -7.94
C ALA A 148 -10.12 -11.04 -7.53
N PRO A 149 -11.39 -11.01 -7.96
CA PRO A 149 -12.39 -12.03 -7.63
C PRO A 149 -11.98 -13.47 -7.98
N ASP A 150 -11.16 -13.64 -9.00
CA ASP A 150 -10.56 -14.90 -9.43
C ASP A 150 -9.17 -15.17 -8.85
N GLY A 151 -8.71 -14.30 -7.94
CA GLY A 151 -7.49 -14.49 -7.17
C GLY A 151 -7.68 -15.42 -5.97
N PRO A 152 -6.61 -15.63 -5.17
CA PRO A 152 -6.66 -16.51 -4.00
C PRO A 152 -7.65 -16.03 -2.92
N GLU A 153 -8.26 -16.97 -2.20
CA GLU A 153 -9.12 -16.67 -1.03
C GLU A 153 -8.35 -16.46 0.26
N ARG A 154 -7.08 -16.85 0.26
CA ARG A 154 -6.19 -16.74 1.43
C ARG A 154 -4.80 -16.27 0.99
N CYS A 155 -4.16 -15.49 1.84
CA CYS A 155 -2.76 -15.10 1.71
C CYS A 155 -2.06 -15.28 3.06
N SER A 156 -0.88 -15.89 3.07
CA SER A 156 -0.14 -16.23 4.31
C SER A 156 -1.00 -16.91 5.39
N GLY A 157 -1.92 -17.76 5.00
CA GLY A 157 -2.81 -18.43 5.94
C GLY A 157 -4.00 -17.59 6.42
N LEU A 158 -4.06 -16.31 6.15
CA LEU A 158 -5.17 -15.42 6.51
C LEU A 158 -6.22 -15.35 5.40
N PRO A 159 -7.52 -15.21 5.73
CA PRO A 159 -8.55 -14.92 4.74
C PRO A 159 -8.33 -13.52 4.14
N VAL A 160 -8.79 -13.33 2.90
CA VAL A 160 -8.72 -12.05 2.22
C VAL A 160 -10.05 -11.70 1.55
N ALA A 161 -10.38 -10.42 1.52
CA ALA A 161 -11.44 -9.86 0.71
C ALA A 161 -10.92 -9.63 -0.72
N ARG A 162 -11.61 -10.22 -1.70
CA ARG A 162 -11.30 -10.06 -3.13
C ARG A 162 -12.20 -8.99 -3.72
N HIS A 163 -11.63 -8.12 -4.53
CA HIS A 163 -12.36 -7.00 -5.07
C HIS A 163 -12.25 -6.93 -6.60
N ASP A 164 -13.37 -6.77 -7.30
CA ASP A 164 -13.33 -6.20 -8.64
C ASP A 164 -12.95 -4.71 -8.56
N ALA A 165 -12.45 -4.16 -9.66
CA ALA A 165 -11.95 -2.79 -9.65
C ALA A 165 -13.04 -1.75 -9.34
N ASP A 166 -14.26 -1.98 -9.80
CA ASP A 166 -15.39 -1.07 -9.54
C ASP A 166 -15.88 -1.19 -8.10
N GLY A 167 -15.93 -2.41 -7.54
CA GLY A 167 -16.23 -2.66 -6.14
C GLY A 167 -15.24 -1.96 -5.23
N LEU A 168 -13.94 -2.08 -5.53
CA LEU A 168 -12.89 -1.41 -4.78
C LEU A 168 -13.04 0.12 -4.85
N ALA A 169 -13.25 0.69 -6.05
CA ALA A 169 -13.47 2.13 -6.21
C ALA A 169 -14.71 2.63 -5.44
N ARG A 170 -15.80 1.86 -5.40
CA ARG A 170 -17.02 2.22 -4.67
C ARG A 170 -16.80 2.39 -3.17
N LEU A 171 -15.90 1.61 -2.55
CA LEU A 171 -15.59 1.74 -1.13
C LEU A 171 -15.01 3.11 -0.77
N PHE A 172 -14.35 3.76 -1.70
CA PHE A 172 -13.73 5.08 -1.53
C PHE A 172 -14.55 6.23 -2.12
N ALA A 173 -15.68 5.95 -2.77
CA ALA A 173 -16.44 6.92 -3.57
C ALA A 173 -16.94 8.14 -2.77
N ALA A 174 -17.03 8.06 -1.43
CA ALA A 174 -17.44 9.20 -0.60
C ALA A 174 -16.44 10.37 -0.65
N ALA A 175 -15.13 10.11 -0.89
CA ALA A 175 -14.09 11.11 -0.83
C ALA A 175 -13.13 11.11 -2.04
N PHE A 176 -13.26 10.14 -2.93
CA PHE A 176 -12.33 9.94 -4.04
C PHE A 176 -13.05 9.78 -5.37
N ASP A 177 -12.39 10.20 -6.44
CA ASP A 177 -12.80 9.95 -7.81
C ASP A 177 -11.84 8.93 -8.46
N PRO A 178 -12.35 7.96 -9.24
CA PRO A 178 -11.52 6.98 -9.93
C PRO A 178 -10.78 7.64 -11.11
N VAL A 179 -9.46 7.40 -11.18
CA VAL A 179 -8.57 7.92 -12.23
C VAL A 179 -8.21 6.83 -13.23
N ALA A 180 -7.79 5.67 -12.72
CA ALA A 180 -7.37 4.56 -13.57
C ALA A 180 -7.68 3.20 -12.92
N ARG A 181 -7.74 2.17 -13.75
CA ARG A 181 -7.83 0.77 -13.35
C ARG A 181 -6.79 -0.02 -14.07
N SER A 182 -6.27 -1.05 -13.42
CA SER A 182 -5.34 -1.98 -14.03
C SER A 182 -5.48 -3.37 -13.43
N ARG A 183 -4.95 -4.36 -14.13
CA ARG A 183 -4.91 -5.75 -13.69
C ARG A 183 -3.51 -6.29 -13.86
N GLU A 184 -2.99 -6.92 -12.81
CA GLU A 184 -1.71 -7.63 -12.81
C GLU A 184 -1.94 -9.12 -12.59
N LEU A 185 -1.26 -9.95 -13.36
CA LEU A 185 -1.12 -11.38 -13.09
C LEU A 185 0.26 -11.59 -12.45
N HIS A 186 0.29 -11.60 -11.12
CA HIS A 186 1.49 -11.83 -10.35
C HIS A 186 1.85 -13.32 -10.34
N ARG A 187 3.08 -13.66 -10.70
CA ARG A 187 3.62 -15.00 -10.54
C ARG A 187 4.44 -15.07 -9.26
N THR A 188 4.00 -15.92 -8.33
CA THR A 188 4.71 -16.15 -7.06
C THR A 188 6.06 -16.83 -7.29
N PRO A 189 7.02 -16.76 -6.35
CA PRO A 189 8.28 -17.52 -6.43
C PRO A 189 8.06 -19.03 -6.61
N ALA A 190 6.96 -19.57 -6.09
CA ALA A 190 6.57 -20.98 -6.25
C ALA A 190 5.84 -21.25 -7.58
N GLY A 191 5.79 -20.29 -8.52
CA GLY A 191 5.20 -20.45 -9.86
C GLY A 191 3.67 -20.36 -9.92
N LYS A 192 2.98 -20.11 -8.82
CA LYS A 192 1.51 -19.92 -8.81
C LYS A 192 1.14 -18.53 -9.30
N GLU A 193 0.02 -18.40 -9.98
CA GLU A 193 -0.52 -17.13 -10.43
C GLU A 193 -1.48 -16.55 -9.41
N GLN A 194 -1.40 -15.24 -9.19
CA GLN A 194 -2.26 -14.45 -8.32
C GLN A 194 -2.73 -13.21 -9.07
N ALA A 195 -4.02 -13.13 -9.33
CA ALA A 195 -4.60 -11.99 -10.01
C ALA A 195 -4.84 -10.83 -9.03
N PHE A 196 -4.33 -9.65 -9.39
CA PHE A 196 -4.57 -8.39 -8.69
C PHE A 196 -5.37 -7.45 -9.57
N ASN A 197 -6.30 -6.73 -8.97
CA ASN A 197 -6.88 -5.51 -9.52
C ASN A 197 -6.29 -4.31 -8.81
N TYR A 198 -5.87 -3.32 -9.59
CA TYR A 198 -5.44 -2.02 -9.10
C TYR A 198 -6.47 -0.95 -9.44
N VAL A 199 -6.63 -0.01 -8.53
CA VAL A 199 -7.38 1.21 -8.77
C VAL A 199 -6.51 2.38 -8.37
N VAL A 200 -6.49 3.40 -9.22
CA VAL A 200 -5.94 4.71 -8.90
C VAL A 200 -7.11 5.64 -8.63
N LEU A 201 -7.08 6.27 -7.47
CA LEU A 201 -8.11 7.17 -7.00
C LEU A 201 -7.49 8.54 -6.68
N ARG A 202 -8.21 9.63 -6.96
CA ARG A 202 -7.82 10.98 -6.61
C ARG A 202 -8.71 11.48 -5.47
N ARG A 203 -8.10 11.96 -4.38
CA ARG A 203 -8.82 12.62 -3.29
C ARG A 203 -9.46 13.90 -3.81
N ARG A 204 -10.77 14.07 -3.60
CA ARG A 204 -11.42 15.35 -3.94
C ARG A 204 -10.81 16.48 -3.14
N GLU A 205 -10.79 17.67 -3.73
CA GLU A 205 -10.45 18.87 -2.96
C GLU A 205 -11.47 19.02 -1.83
N ASP A 206 -11.02 19.47 -0.67
CA ASP A 206 -11.96 19.89 0.36
C ASP A 206 -12.66 21.13 -0.17
N ASP A 207 -14.00 21.14 -0.17
CA ASP A 207 -14.74 22.33 -0.55
C ASP A 207 -14.19 23.49 0.27
N ALA A 208 -13.61 24.48 -0.43
CA ALA A 208 -13.24 25.72 0.22
C ALA A 208 -14.52 26.30 0.83
N SER A 209 -14.70 26.10 2.13
CA SER A 209 -15.78 26.80 2.84
C SER A 209 -15.59 28.29 2.62
N PRO A 210 -16.63 28.98 2.15
CA PRO A 210 -16.57 30.42 1.87
C PRO A 210 -16.25 31.22 3.15
#